data_382baf99171c2025ac0cede76b098880
#
_entry.id   382baf99171c2025ac0cede76b098880
#
_cell.length_a   1.000
_cell.length_b   1.000
_cell.length_c   1.000
_cell.angle_alpha   90.00
_cell.angle_beta   90.00
_cell.angle_gamma   90.00
#
_symmetry.space_group_name_H-M   'P 1'
#
loop_
_entity.id
_entity.type
_entity.pdbx_description
1 polymer ?
#
loop_
_entity_poly.entity_id
_entity_poly.type
_entity_poly.pdbx_seq_one_letter_code
_entity_poly.pdbx_strand_id
1 'polypeptide(L)'
;MKPAKRPIELSLRLAVYLLKKRLTGRKRFPLVTMLEPLEMCNLACVGCGRIREYQPVIDRMMPVDVALNAVKESGAPIVSIAGGEPTIHPKIDEIINRLIEDKYFVYCCTNGLLLDKMLTKIPPSKYLCWVVHMDGMEEMHDESVARKGVFKKAVQVMELALSQGYRVCTNTTIFKNSDVEDLWEMFRLVKDIGVEGSMISPGYDFEDAPIQDMFLNRQESRNIFKKLLDPTKTQGMKFYNNPLYLNFLQGEREYQCTAWSNPTYTILGWRKPCYPLADEHVQDVDELYEADLWQKYGVGKD
;
A
#
# COMPACT_ATOMS: atom_id res chain seq x y z
N MET A 1 1.08 17.18 13.35
CA MET A 1 0.03 16.45 12.59
C MET A 1 -0.70 15.46 13.49
N LYS A 2 -2.03 15.34 13.37
CA LYS A 2 -2.76 14.30 14.10
C LYS A 2 -2.75 13.00 13.26
N PRO A 3 -2.39 11.83 13.84
CA PRO A 3 -2.49 10.58 13.12
C PRO A 3 -3.94 10.25 12.76
N ALA A 4 -4.14 9.56 11.66
CA ALA A 4 -5.46 9.04 11.27
C ALA A 4 -6.02 8.15 12.40
N LYS A 5 -7.34 8.19 12.59
CA LYS A 5 -8.01 7.31 13.56
C LYS A 5 -8.01 5.88 13.02
N ARG A 6 -7.29 4.99 13.69
CA ARG A 6 -7.33 3.56 13.44
C ARG A 6 -8.31 2.88 14.39
N PRO A 7 -8.89 1.73 14.02
CA PRO A 7 -9.68 0.93 14.98
C PRO A 7 -8.87 0.64 16.24
N ILE A 8 -9.44 0.89 17.40
CA ILE A 8 -8.78 0.63 18.71
C ILE A 8 -8.37 -0.85 18.79
N GLU A 9 -9.22 -1.74 18.30
CA GLU A 9 -8.95 -3.18 18.27
C GLU A 9 -7.67 -3.51 17.48
N LEU A 10 -7.40 -2.83 16.36
CA LEU A 10 -6.16 -3.01 15.63
C LEU A 10 -4.95 -2.64 16.47
N SER A 11 -5.02 -1.50 17.18
CA SER A 11 -3.92 -1.04 18.03
C SER A 11 -3.65 -2.01 19.17
N LEU A 12 -4.71 -2.53 19.83
CA LEU A 12 -4.59 -3.54 20.88
C LEU A 12 -4.02 -4.86 20.33
N ARG A 13 -4.51 -5.32 19.20
CA ARG A 13 -4.04 -6.55 18.56
C ARG A 13 -2.55 -6.46 18.18
N LEU A 14 -2.13 -5.32 17.61
CA LEU A 14 -0.72 -5.07 17.32
C LEU A 14 0.14 -5.06 18.57
N ALA A 15 -0.32 -4.41 19.65
CA ALA A 15 0.42 -4.38 20.91
C ALA A 15 0.61 -5.79 21.49
N VAL A 16 -0.45 -6.61 21.53
CA VAL A 16 -0.39 -8.01 21.99
C VAL A 16 0.53 -8.84 21.07
N TYR A 17 0.41 -8.68 19.77
CA TYR A 17 1.24 -9.38 18.80
C TYR A 17 2.74 -9.06 18.98
N LEU A 18 3.09 -7.78 19.10
CA LEU A 18 4.46 -7.34 19.33
C LEU A 18 5.01 -7.85 20.66
N LEU A 19 4.21 -7.80 21.72
CA LEU A 19 4.60 -8.35 23.02
C LEU A 19 4.89 -9.86 22.92
N LYS A 20 4.02 -10.63 22.26
CA LYS A 20 4.22 -12.07 22.04
C LYS A 20 5.52 -12.33 21.27
N LYS A 21 5.80 -11.58 20.18
CA LYS A 21 7.04 -11.74 19.40
C LYS A 21 8.28 -11.42 20.25
N ARG A 22 8.22 -10.37 21.08
CA ARG A 22 9.29 -10.03 22.03
C ARG A 22 9.53 -11.13 23.05
N LEU A 23 8.49 -11.67 23.66
CA LEU A 23 8.58 -12.73 24.66
C LEU A 23 9.14 -14.05 24.08
N THR A 24 8.83 -14.34 22.81
CA THR A 24 9.37 -15.53 22.13
C THR A 24 10.76 -15.33 21.54
N GLY A 25 11.37 -14.15 21.70
CA GLY A 25 12.71 -13.83 21.19
C GLY A 25 12.81 -13.76 19.66
N ARG A 26 11.69 -13.80 18.93
CA ARG A 26 11.68 -13.74 17.46
C ARG A 26 12.02 -12.33 17.00
N LYS A 27 13.18 -12.17 16.35
CA LYS A 27 13.71 -10.86 15.92
C LYS A 27 13.13 -10.38 14.59
N ARG A 28 12.80 -11.32 13.68
CA ARG A 28 12.21 -11.02 12.37
C ARG A 28 10.82 -11.64 12.30
N PHE A 29 9.83 -10.83 11.99
CA PHE A 29 8.43 -11.26 11.91
C PHE A 29 7.62 -10.24 11.08
N PRO A 30 6.56 -10.68 10.39
CA PRO A 30 5.73 -9.79 9.60
C PRO A 30 4.82 -8.93 10.47
N LEU A 31 4.55 -7.71 10.01
CA LEU A 31 3.49 -6.85 10.55
C LEU A 31 2.31 -6.78 9.58
N VAL A 32 2.61 -6.79 8.29
CA VAL A 32 1.64 -6.75 7.20
C VAL A 32 2.02 -7.84 6.21
N THR A 33 1.07 -8.64 5.78
CA THR A 33 1.21 -9.46 4.57
C THR A 33 0.75 -8.65 3.39
N MET A 34 1.63 -8.42 2.42
CA MET A 34 1.20 -7.94 1.11
C MET A 34 0.77 -9.14 0.27
N LEU A 35 -0.45 -9.09 -0.23
CA LEU A 35 -1.03 -10.12 -1.07
C LEU A 35 -1.30 -9.51 -2.46
N GLU A 36 -0.71 -10.10 -3.49
CA GLU A 36 -0.87 -9.68 -4.88
C GLU A 36 -1.55 -10.80 -5.66
N PRO A 37 -2.91 -10.85 -5.65
CA PRO A 37 -3.65 -11.98 -6.20
C PRO A 37 -3.65 -12.01 -7.74
N LEU A 38 -3.21 -10.94 -8.38
CA LEU A 38 -2.99 -10.81 -9.82
C LEU A 38 -2.06 -9.61 -10.09
N GLU A 39 -1.43 -9.63 -11.27
CA GLU A 39 -0.59 -8.52 -11.73
C GLU A 39 -1.24 -7.72 -12.88
N MET A 40 -2.35 -8.21 -13.43
CA MET A 40 -3.13 -7.51 -14.44
C MET A 40 -3.73 -6.22 -13.87
N CYS A 41 -3.68 -5.14 -14.67
CA CYS A 41 -4.28 -3.86 -14.32
C CYS A 41 -5.05 -3.27 -15.50
N ASN A 42 -6.08 -2.48 -15.22
CA ASN A 42 -6.84 -1.72 -16.23
C ASN A 42 -6.31 -0.29 -16.42
N LEU A 43 -5.15 0.03 -15.83
CA LEU A 43 -4.38 1.25 -16.02
C LEU A 43 -2.94 0.92 -16.40
N ALA A 44 -2.23 1.92 -16.94
CA ALA A 44 -0.82 1.83 -17.31
C ALA A 44 -0.05 3.05 -16.78
N CYS A 45 -0.09 3.24 -15.45
CA CYS A 45 0.49 4.39 -14.76
C CYS A 45 1.95 4.61 -15.15
N VAL A 46 2.36 5.87 -15.27
CA VAL A 46 3.68 6.26 -15.78
C VAL A 46 4.85 5.82 -14.88
N GLY A 47 4.61 5.73 -13.57
CA GLY A 47 5.61 5.29 -12.58
C GLY A 47 5.50 3.81 -12.18
N CYS A 48 4.68 2.99 -12.88
CA CYS A 48 4.46 1.60 -12.51
C CYS A 48 5.16 0.63 -13.46
N GLY A 49 6.06 -0.20 -12.93
CA GLY A 49 6.73 -1.29 -13.68
C GLY A 49 5.99 -2.62 -13.64
N ARG A 50 5.03 -2.81 -12.72
CA ARG A 50 4.44 -4.12 -12.38
C ARG A 50 3.86 -4.90 -13.57
N ILE A 51 3.02 -4.28 -14.38
CA ILE A 51 2.41 -4.95 -15.54
C ILE A 51 3.44 -5.38 -16.58
N ARG A 52 4.63 -4.79 -16.59
CA ARG A 52 5.74 -5.14 -17.48
C ARG A 52 6.62 -6.22 -16.87
N GLU A 53 7.00 -6.06 -15.60
CA GLU A 53 7.74 -7.06 -14.83
C GLU A 53 7.08 -8.44 -14.89
N TYR A 54 5.75 -8.49 -14.77
CA TYR A 54 4.98 -9.74 -14.76
C TYR A 54 4.34 -10.10 -16.10
N GLN A 55 4.73 -9.46 -17.21
CA GLN A 55 4.16 -9.72 -18.53
C GLN A 55 4.07 -11.19 -18.92
N PRO A 56 5.07 -12.06 -18.63
CA PRO A 56 5.01 -13.49 -18.98
C PRO A 56 3.91 -14.28 -18.25
N VAL A 57 3.37 -13.74 -17.16
CA VAL A 57 2.38 -14.41 -16.30
C VAL A 57 1.19 -13.50 -15.96
N ILE A 58 1.00 -12.45 -16.74
CA ILE A 58 0.06 -11.35 -16.47
C ILE A 58 -1.41 -11.82 -16.37
N ASP A 59 -1.77 -12.88 -17.07
CA ASP A 59 -3.09 -13.48 -17.12
C ASP A 59 -3.38 -14.45 -15.95
N ARG A 60 -2.36 -14.78 -15.17
CA ARG A 60 -2.52 -15.67 -14.02
C ARG A 60 -3.24 -14.96 -12.88
N MET A 61 -4.09 -15.72 -12.22
CA MET A 61 -4.86 -15.28 -11.06
C MET A 61 -4.69 -16.27 -9.91
N MET A 62 -4.51 -15.76 -8.71
CA MET A 62 -4.28 -16.57 -7.52
C MET A 62 -5.59 -17.24 -7.08
N PRO A 63 -5.65 -18.58 -6.90
CA PRO A 63 -6.81 -19.23 -6.30
C PRO A 63 -7.08 -18.72 -4.88
N VAL A 64 -8.36 -18.70 -4.47
CA VAL A 64 -8.80 -18.20 -3.17
C VAL A 64 -8.09 -18.91 -2.00
N ASP A 65 -8.02 -20.23 -2.05
CA ASP A 65 -7.38 -21.05 -1.03
C ASP A 65 -5.86 -20.78 -0.92
N VAL A 66 -5.19 -20.55 -2.05
CA VAL A 66 -3.76 -20.14 -2.07
C VAL A 66 -3.58 -18.79 -1.38
N ALA A 67 -4.42 -17.80 -1.71
CA ALA A 67 -4.39 -16.47 -1.09
C ALA A 67 -4.57 -16.55 0.44
N LEU A 68 -5.58 -17.30 0.88
CA LEU A 68 -5.86 -17.45 2.32
C LEU A 68 -4.76 -18.22 3.06
N ASN A 69 -4.19 -19.25 2.43
CA ASN A 69 -3.09 -20.01 3.01
C ASN A 69 -1.83 -19.16 3.16
N ALA A 70 -1.47 -18.36 2.16
CA ALA A 70 -0.32 -17.45 2.26
C ALA A 70 -0.48 -16.44 3.42
N VAL A 71 -1.67 -15.86 3.58
CA VAL A 71 -1.93 -14.95 4.71
C VAL A 71 -1.80 -15.68 6.06
N LYS A 72 -2.33 -16.88 6.17
CA LYS A 72 -2.23 -17.71 7.38
C LYS A 72 -0.79 -18.12 7.68
N GLU A 73 -0.04 -18.51 6.67
CA GLU A 73 1.38 -18.89 6.78
C GLU A 73 2.22 -17.72 7.30
N SER A 74 2.06 -16.53 6.75
CA SER A 74 2.79 -15.35 7.24
C SER A 74 2.48 -15.03 8.70
N GLY A 75 1.24 -15.21 9.12
CA GLY A 75 0.79 -14.92 10.48
C GLY A 75 0.81 -13.43 10.86
N ALA A 76 0.85 -12.53 9.88
CA ALA A 76 0.74 -11.09 10.11
C ALA A 76 -0.68 -10.69 10.52
N PRO A 77 -0.86 -9.71 11.42
CA PRO A 77 -2.19 -9.28 11.85
C PRO A 77 -2.93 -8.39 10.84
N ILE A 78 -2.22 -7.89 9.83
CA ILE A 78 -2.73 -6.99 8.79
C ILE A 78 -2.47 -7.61 7.42
N VAL A 79 -3.42 -7.46 6.50
CA VAL A 79 -3.29 -7.83 5.10
C VAL A 79 -3.44 -6.58 4.23
N SER A 80 -2.47 -6.32 3.37
CA SER A 80 -2.57 -5.32 2.31
C SER A 80 -2.73 -6.03 0.98
N ILE A 81 -3.88 -5.87 0.34
CA ILE A 81 -4.13 -6.44 -0.98
C ILE A 81 -3.74 -5.40 -2.03
N ALA A 82 -2.83 -5.79 -2.92
CA ALA A 82 -2.26 -4.95 -3.98
C ALA A 82 -2.07 -5.77 -5.26
N GLY A 83 -0.98 -5.56 -5.99
CA GLY A 83 -0.66 -6.19 -7.26
C GLY A 83 -0.93 -5.25 -8.43
N GLY A 84 -1.57 -5.72 -9.50
CA GLY A 84 -2.12 -4.86 -10.54
C GLY A 84 -3.34 -4.09 -10.02
N GLU A 85 -4.55 -4.45 -10.49
CA GLU A 85 -5.80 -3.92 -9.90
C GLU A 85 -6.59 -5.06 -9.26
N PRO A 86 -6.61 -5.17 -7.91
CA PRO A 86 -7.27 -6.29 -7.24
C PRO A 86 -8.74 -6.48 -7.58
N THR A 87 -9.46 -5.39 -7.88
CA THR A 87 -10.89 -5.44 -8.20
C THR A 87 -11.21 -6.10 -9.56
N ILE A 88 -10.19 -6.40 -10.36
CA ILE A 88 -10.32 -7.20 -11.60
C ILE A 88 -10.40 -8.70 -11.28
N HIS A 89 -9.80 -9.14 -10.17
CA HIS A 89 -9.77 -10.55 -9.82
C HIS A 89 -11.20 -11.10 -9.63
N PRO A 90 -11.63 -12.17 -10.34
CA PRO A 90 -13.03 -12.62 -10.37
C PRO A 90 -13.57 -13.10 -9.03
N LYS A 91 -12.67 -13.42 -8.08
CA LYS A 91 -12.98 -13.91 -6.74
C LYS A 91 -12.44 -13.03 -5.62
N ILE A 92 -12.16 -11.74 -5.89
CA ILE A 92 -11.60 -10.84 -4.88
C ILE A 92 -12.59 -10.63 -3.72
N ASP A 93 -13.88 -10.61 -4.03
CA ASP A 93 -14.95 -10.53 -3.04
C ASP A 93 -14.93 -11.73 -2.08
N GLU A 94 -14.71 -12.94 -2.59
CA GLU A 94 -14.56 -14.14 -1.76
C GLU A 94 -13.31 -14.08 -0.88
N ILE A 95 -12.16 -13.68 -1.44
CA ILE A 95 -10.91 -13.53 -0.68
C ILE A 95 -11.10 -12.52 0.47
N ILE A 96 -11.62 -11.32 0.16
CA ILE A 96 -11.81 -10.27 1.16
C ILE A 96 -12.82 -10.70 2.22
N ASN A 97 -13.98 -11.26 1.84
CA ASN A 97 -15.00 -11.71 2.81
C ASN A 97 -14.44 -12.75 3.77
N ARG A 98 -13.70 -13.75 3.28
CA ARG A 98 -13.07 -14.77 4.13
C ARG A 98 -12.04 -14.18 5.08
N LEU A 99 -11.21 -13.24 4.62
CA LEU A 99 -10.21 -12.57 5.47
C LEU A 99 -10.88 -11.74 6.58
N ILE A 100 -11.97 -11.02 6.31
CA ILE A 100 -12.69 -10.25 7.33
C ILE A 100 -13.49 -11.13 8.29
N GLU A 101 -14.02 -12.27 7.84
CA GLU A 101 -14.62 -13.29 8.70
C GLU A 101 -13.60 -13.84 9.70
N ASP A 102 -12.38 -14.11 9.24
CA ASP A 102 -11.24 -14.51 10.08
C ASP A 102 -10.66 -13.32 10.90
N LYS A 103 -11.29 -12.14 10.81
CA LYS A 103 -10.95 -10.92 11.54
C LYS A 103 -9.57 -10.34 11.19
N TYR A 104 -9.02 -10.59 10.01
CA TYR A 104 -7.86 -9.85 9.55
C TYR A 104 -8.23 -8.40 9.24
N PHE A 105 -7.33 -7.46 9.55
CA PHE A 105 -7.48 -6.08 9.11
C PHE A 105 -6.97 -5.97 7.67
N VAL A 106 -7.90 -5.82 6.73
CA VAL A 106 -7.64 -5.79 5.30
C VAL A 106 -7.60 -4.35 4.80
N TYR A 107 -6.53 -3.98 4.12
CA TYR A 107 -6.39 -2.76 3.35
C TYR A 107 -6.32 -3.14 1.88
N CYS A 108 -7.37 -2.87 1.11
CA CYS A 108 -7.42 -3.21 -0.31
C CYS A 108 -7.12 -1.98 -1.16
N CYS A 109 -5.95 -1.99 -1.80
CA CYS A 109 -5.54 -0.93 -2.71
C CYS A 109 -6.31 -1.04 -4.02
N THR A 110 -6.77 0.08 -4.57
CA THR A 110 -7.51 0.12 -5.84
C THR A 110 -7.36 1.48 -6.52
N ASN A 111 -7.40 1.50 -7.84
CA ASN A 111 -7.51 2.73 -8.61
C ASN A 111 -8.95 3.31 -8.64
N GLY A 112 -9.91 2.65 -8.01
CA GLY A 112 -11.28 3.10 -7.86
C GLY A 112 -12.21 2.82 -9.04
N LEU A 113 -11.71 2.45 -10.22
CA LEU A 113 -12.54 2.33 -11.43
C LEU A 113 -13.65 1.30 -11.32
N LEU A 114 -13.48 0.24 -10.53
CA LEU A 114 -14.44 -0.85 -10.34
C LEU A 114 -14.94 -0.93 -8.88
N LEU A 115 -14.60 0.03 -8.03
CA LEU A 115 -14.92 -0.03 -6.61
C LEU A 115 -16.44 -0.07 -6.36
N ASP A 116 -17.24 0.69 -7.14
CA ASP A 116 -18.71 0.66 -7.06
C ASP A 116 -19.30 -0.75 -7.20
N LYS A 117 -18.73 -1.57 -8.08
CA LYS A 117 -19.13 -2.97 -8.22
C LYS A 117 -18.76 -3.81 -7.00
N MET A 118 -17.63 -3.52 -6.36
CA MET A 118 -17.21 -4.24 -5.15
C MET A 118 -18.08 -3.89 -3.95
N LEU A 119 -18.55 -2.64 -3.83
CA LEU A 119 -19.46 -2.24 -2.76
C LEU A 119 -20.80 -3.00 -2.77
N THR A 120 -21.22 -3.57 -3.90
CA THR A 120 -22.42 -4.42 -3.97
C THR A 120 -22.18 -5.86 -3.52
N LYS A 121 -20.92 -6.31 -3.42
CA LYS A 121 -20.57 -7.71 -3.13
C LYS A 121 -19.94 -7.90 -1.76
N ILE A 122 -19.30 -6.89 -1.23
CA ILE A 122 -18.56 -6.94 0.02
C ILE A 122 -19.22 -5.94 0.98
N PRO A 123 -19.82 -6.35 2.09
CA PRO A 123 -20.45 -5.43 3.02
C PRO A 123 -19.44 -4.57 3.79
N PRO A 124 -19.84 -3.38 4.28
CA PRO A 124 -18.96 -2.57 5.11
C PRO A 124 -18.55 -3.30 6.39
N SER A 125 -17.28 -3.19 6.75
CA SER A 125 -16.72 -3.85 7.91
C SER A 125 -15.65 -2.98 8.57
N LYS A 126 -15.55 -3.03 9.90
CA LYS A 126 -14.42 -2.40 10.63
C LYS A 126 -13.06 -3.01 10.28
N TYR A 127 -13.07 -4.22 9.73
CA TYR A 127 -11.88 -4.95 9.30
C TYR A 127 -11.45 -4.64 7.88
N LEU A 128 -12.27 -3.95 7.06
CA LEU A 128 -11.94 -3.57 5.69
C LEU A 128 -11.77 -2.06 5.56
N CYS A 129 -10.68 -1.63 4.95
CA CYS A 129 -10.45 -0.27 4.50
C CYS A 129 -10.10 -0.28 3.01
N TRP A 130 -10.86 0.42 2.20
CA TRP A 130 -10.49 0.66 0.81
C TRP A 130 -9.43 1.75 0.73
N VAL A 131 -8.36 1.47 0.01
CA VAL A 131 -7.23 2.37 -0.17
C VAL A 131 -7.24 2.87 -1.61
N VAL A 132 -7.81 4.04 -1.84
CA VAL A 132 -7.98 4.58 -3.19
C VAL A 132 -6.73 5.37 -3.59
N HIS A 133 -6.18 5.04 -4.75
CA HIS A 133 -5.01 5.72 -5.31
C HIS A 133 -5.34 7.14 -5.76
N MET A 134 -4.56 8.13 -5.30
CA MET A 134 -4.72 9.54 -5.62
C MET A 134 -3.35 10.23 -5.60
N ASP A 135 -2.84 10.69 -6.75
CA ASP A 135 -1.50 11.31 -6.86
C ASP A 135 -1.55 12.83 -7.06
N GLY A 136 -2.71 13.45 -6.94
CA GLY A 136 -2.91 14.89 -7.08
C GLY A 136 -4.34 15.24 -7.44
N MET A 137 -4.58 16.50 -7.82
CA MET A 137 -5.84 16.95 -8.41
C MET A 137 -6.01 16.39 -9.83
N GLU A 138 -7.10 16.72 -10.49
CA GLU A 138 -7.56 16.05 -11.73
C GLU A 138 -6.46 15.92 -12.80
N GLU A 139 -5.77 17.01 -13.11
CA GLU A 139 -4.77 17.01 -14.18
C GLU A 139 -3.57 16.13 -13.80
N MET A 140 -2.97 16.37 -12.63
CA MET A 140 -1.81 15.63 -12.17
C MET A 140 -2.13 14.15 -11.93
N HIS A 141 -3.29 13.83 -11.37
CA HIS A 141 -3.68 12.43 -11.15
C HIS A 141 -3.93 11.69 -12.47
N ASP A 142 -4.72 12.26 -13.39
CA ASP A 142 -5.04 11.63 -14.66
C ASP A 142 -3.79 11.43 -15.54
N GLU A 143 -2.81 12.33 -15.46
CA GLU A 143 -1.50 12.18 -16.09
C GLU A 143 -0.69 11.05 -15.45
N SER A 144 -0.64 10.96 -14.10
CA SER A 144 0.11 9.92 -13.39
C SER A 144 -0.40 8.52 -13.73
N VAL A 145 -1.72 8.36 -13.90
CA VAL A 145 -2.34 7.08 -14.25
C VAL A 145 -2.51 6.86 -15.76
N ALA A 146 -2.02 7.81 -16.60
CA ALA A 146 -2.08 7.80 -18.05
C ALA A 146 -3.50 7.62 -18.61
N ARG A 147 -4.52 8.16 -17.91
CA ARG A 147 -5.93 8.02 -18.32
C ARG A 147 -6.79 9.14 -17.77
N LYS A 148 -7.49 9.88 -18.65
CA LYS A 148 -8.43 10.93 -18.27
C LYS A 148 -9.69 10.38 -17.61
N GLY A 149 -10.19 11.13 -16.63
CA GLY A 149 -11.45 10.88 -15.92
C GLY A 149 -11.32 9.90 -14.74
N VAL A 150 -10.12 9.40 -14.44
CA VAL A 150 -9.88 8.50 -13.29
C VAL A 150 -10.05 9.27 -11.99
N PHE A 151 -9.54 10.50 -11.90
CA PHE A 151 -9.73 11.37 -10.73
C PHE A 151 -11.21 11.55 -10.37
N LYS A 152 -12.04 11.93 -11.34
CA LYS A 152 -13.49 12.11 -11.11
C LYS A 152 -14.15 10.83 -10.61
N LYS A 153 -13.79 9.69 -11.22
CA LYS A 153 -14.30 8.39 -10.78
C LYS A 153 -13.84 8.03 -9.38
N ALA A 154 -12.58 8.27 -9.04
CA ALA A 154 -12.03 8.01 -7.71
C ALA A 154 -12.75 8.85 -6.63
N VAL A 155 -12.94 10.14 -6.86
CA VAL A 155 -13.72 11.02 -5.96
C VAL A 155 -15.14 10.49 -5.77
N GLN A 156 -15.86 10.24 -6.88
CA GLN A 156 -17.24 9.73 -6.84
C GLN A 156 -17.38 8.43 -6.05
N VAL A 157 -16.46 7.48 -6.24
CA VAL A 157 -16.59 6.18 -5.55
C VAL A 157 -16.14 6.25 -4.10
N MET A 158 -15.24 7.16 -3.73
CA MET A 158 -14.91 7.43 -2.32
C MET A 158 -16.13 7.99 -1.57
N GLU A 159 -16.81 8.99 -2.14
CA GLU A 159 -18.05 9.56 -1.57
C GLU A 159 -19.14 8.49 -1.43
N LEU A 160 -19.34 7.67 -2.48
CA LEU A 160 -20.30 6.55 -2.44
C LEU A 160 -19.96 5.54 -1.34
N ALA A 161 -18.70 5.10 -1.24
CA ALA A 161 -18.27 4.15 -0.22
C ALA A 161 -18.47 4.71 1.20
N LEU A 162 -18.08 5.96 1.44
CA LEU A 162 -18.26 6.62 2.73
C LEU A 162 -19.74 6.76 3.10
N SER A 163 -20.61 7.11 2.14
CA SER A 163 -22.07 7.22 2.37
C SER A 163 -22.71 5.89 2.76
N GLN A 164 -22.13 4.77 2.34
CA GLN A 164 -22.54 3.41 2.69
C GLN A 164 -21.87 2.86 3.96
N GLY A 165 -21.05 3.66 4.65
CA GLY A 165 -20.41 3.27 5.90
C GLY A 165 -19.11 2.47 5.76
N TYR A 166 -18.51 2.44 4.56
CA TYR A 166 -17.19 1.84 4.40
C TYR A 166 -16.10 2.75 4.96
N ARG A 167 -15.01 2.13 5.37
CA ARG A 167 -13.78 2.81 5.70
C ARG A 167 -12.99 3.06 4.42
N VAL A 168 -12.53 4.30 4.23
CA VAL A 168 -11.76 4.71 3.04
C VAL A 168 -10.54 5.51 3.50
N CYS A 169 -9.41 5.26 2.91
CA CYS A 169 -8.22 6.11 2.95
C CYS A 169 -7.65 6.25 1.53
N THR A 170 -6.70 7.15 1.34
CA THR A 170 -6.01 7.31 0.05
C THR A 170 -4.57 6.85 0.13
N ASN A 171 -4.00 6.47 -1.00
CA ASN A 171 -2.58 6.23 -1.19
C ASN A 171 -2.04 7.17 -2.27
N THR A 172 -0.97 7.87 -1.97
CA THR A 172 -0.35 8.88 -2.83
C THR A 172 1.12 8.57 -3.00
N THR A 173 1.57 8.43 -4.23
CA THR A 173 2.97 8.24 -4.59
C THR A 173 3.57 9.58 -4.99
N ILE A 174 4.67 9.96 -4.36
CA ILE A 174 5.33 11.23 -4.60
C ILE A 174 6.51 11.01 -5.54
N PHE A 175 6.50 11.72 -6.65
CA PHE A 175 7.54 11.70 -7.66
C PHE A 175 8.27 13.05 -7.76
N LYS A 176 9.34 13.12 -8.54
CA LYS A 176 10.13 14.34 -8.74
C LYS A 176 9.32 15.49 -9.33
N ASN A 177 8.37 15.18 -10.21
CA ASN A 177 7.48 16.12 -10.88
C ASN A 177 6.16 16.38 -10.11
N SER A 178 5.99 15.83 -8.90
CA SER A 178 4.79 16.10 -8.09
C SER A 178 4.77 17.56 -7.65
N ASP A 179 3.69 18.26 -7.94
CA ASP A 179 3.46 19.62 -7.45
C ASP A 179 2.91 19.58 -6.02
N VAL A 180 3.65 20.15 -5.10
CA VAL A 180 3.30 20.16 -3.67
C VAL A 180 2.06 21.00 -3.37
N GLU A 181 1.83 22.08 -4.12
CA GLU A 181 0.62 22.91 -3.95
C GLU A 181 -0.63 22.13 -4.37
N ASP A 182 -0.58 21.44 -5.51
CA ASP A 182 -1.61 20.54 -6.01
C ASP A 182 -1.89 19.39 -5.02
N LEU A 183 -0.83 18.79 -4.47
CA LEU A 183 -0.98 17.76 -3.44
C LEU A 183 -1.68 18.28 -2.18
N TRP A 184 -1.37 19.50 -1.73
CA TRP A 184 -2.09 20.07 -0.59
C TRP A 184 -3.56 20.34 -0.89
N GLU A 185 -3.89 20.73 -2.12
CA GLU A 185 -5.28 20.89 -2.56
C GLU A 185 -6.01 19.54 -2.54
N MET A 186 -5.41 18.51 -3.09
CA MET A 186 -5.95 17.15 -3.06
C MET A 186 -6.13 16.64 -1.62
N PHE A 187 -5.15 16.84 -0.71
CA PHE A 187 -5.32 16.43 0.69
C PHE A 187 -6.42 17.19 1.42
N ARG A 188 -6.67 18.47 1.07
CA ARG A 188 -7.84 19.19 1.57
C ARG A 188 -9.13 18.59 1.06
N LEU A 189 -9.20 18.32 -0.25
CA LEU A 189 -10.36 17.69 -0.86
C LEU A 189 -10.71 16.34 -0.20
N VAL A 190 -9.75 15.42 -0.11
CA VAL A 190 -10.03 14.09 0.47
C VAL A 190 -10.36 14.15 1.97
N LYS A 191 -9.80 15.11 2.69
CA LYS A 191 -10.19 15.41 4.08
C LYS A 191 -11.65 15.87 4.15
N ASP A 192 -12.09 16.75 3.25
CA ASP A 192 -13.44 17.32 3.23
C ASP A 192 -14.47 16.27 2.77
N ILE A 193 -14.10 15.35 1.86
CA ILE A 193 -14.86 14.13 1.54
C ILE A 193 -15.05 13.24 2.78
N GLY A 194 -14.10 13.24 3.71
CA GLY A 194 -14.20 12.53 4.98
C GLY A 194 -13.44 11.22 5.05
N VAL A 195 -12.42 10.99 4.19
CA VAL A 195 -11.56 9.82 4.29
C VAL A 195 -10.82 9.77 5.63
N GLU A 196 -10.46 8.58 6.10
CA GLU A 196 -9.77 8.41 7.39
C GLU A 196 -8.40 9.10 7.42
N GLY A 197 -7.74 9.20 6.27
CA GLY A 197 -6.44 9.84 6.07
C GLY A 197 -5.76 9.39 4.80
N SER A 198 -4.59 9.95 4.50
CA SER A 198 -3.79 9.65 3.33
C SER A 198 -2.51 8.89 3.71
N MET A 199 -2.18 7.83 2.99
CA MET A 199 -0.86 7.21 2.98
C MET A 199 -0.01 7.93 1.95
N ILE A 200 1.23 8.24 2.28
CA ILE A 200 2.16 8.90 1.37
C ILE A 200 3.50 8.16 1.36
N SER A 201 4.09 8.01 0.20
CA SER A 201 5.41 7.41 0.05
C SER A 201 6.12 7.99 -1.18
N PRO A 202 7.46 8.01 -1.23
CA PRO A 202 8.16 8.25 -2.47
C PRO A 202 7.88 7.12 -3.46
N GLY A 203 7.87 7.42 -4.75
CA GLY A 203 7.86 6.42 -5.81
C GLY A 203 9.08 5.53 -5.70
N TYR A 204 8.87 4.23 -5.88
CA TYR A 204 9.95 3.27 -5.98
C TYR A 204 10.44 3.18 -7.43
N ASP A 205 11.76 3.18 -7.61
CA ASP A 205 12.42 3.10 -8.91
C ASP A 205 12.32 1.67 -9.48
N PHE A 206 11.20 1.40 -10.15
CA PHE A 206 11.00 0.13 -10.86
C PHE A 206 11.76 0.16 -12.19
N GLU A 207 12.59 -0.83 -12.44
CA GLU A 207 13.37 -0.96 -13.67
C GLU A 207 12.48 -0.90 -14.93
N ASP A 208 11.32 -1.53 -14.91
CA ASP A 208 10.36 -1.57 -16.01
C ASP A 208 9.36 -0.40 -16.05
N ALA A 209 9.55 0.64 -15.24
CA ALA A 209 8.68 1.81 -15.29
C ALA A 209 8.89 2.60 -16.60
N PRO A 210 7.81 3.13 -17.23
CA PRO A 210 7.93 3.86 -18.48
C PRO A 210 8.82 5.10 -18.44
N ILE A 211 8.83 5.80 -17.29
CA ILE A 211 9.56 7.05 -17.11
C ILE A 211 10.51 6.86 -15.92
N GLN A 212 11.82 6.78 -16.21
CA GLN A 212 12.83 6.50 -15.19
C GLN A 212 13.30 7.73 -14.41
N ASP A 213 13.32 8.90 -15.03
CA ASP A 213 13.82 10.14 -14.41
C ASP A 213 12.84 10.80 -13.43
N MET A 214 11.64 10.22 -13.27
CA MET A 214 10.63 10.71 -12.33
C MET A 214 10.87 10.29 -10.87
N PHE A 215 11.72 9.31 -10.62
CA PHE A 215 11.95 8.79 -9.28
C PHE A 215 12.86 9.70 -8.46
N LEU A 216 12.55 9.81 -7.17
CA LEU A 216 13.27 10.65 -6.22
C LEU A 216 14.49 9.92 -5.66
N ASN A 217 15.66 10.52 -5.75
CA ASN A 217 16.76 10.09 -4.92
C ASN A 217 16.52 10.48 -3.45
N ARG A 218 17.37 9.99 -2.53
CA ARG A 218 17.17 10.20 -1.09
C ARG A 218 17.17 11.68 -0.67
N GLN A 219 18.01 12.51 -1.29
CA GLN A 219 18.07 13.94 -0.96
C GLN A 219 16.88 14.70 -1.52
N GLU A 220 16.47 14.39 -2.74
CA GLU A 220 15.26 14.95 -3.36
C GLU A 220 14.01 14.56 -2.54
N SER A 221 13.92 13.29 -2.12
CA SER A 221 12.86 12.81 -1.24
C SER A 221 12.78 13.61 0.06
N ARG A 222 13.91 13.81 0.76
CA ARG A 222 13.94 14.63 1.98
C ARG A 222 13.45 16.06 1.74
N ASN A 223 13.87 16.66 0.65
CA ASN A 223 13.51 18.05 0.33
C ASN A 223 12.01 18.19 0.06
N ILE A 224 11.45 17.32 -0.77
CA ILE A 224 10.03 17.37 -1.12
C ILE A 224 9.14 17.05 0.09
N PHE A 225 9.50 16.03 0.90
CA PHE A 225 8.73 15.68 2.08
C PHE A 225 8.82 16.73 3.21
N LYS A 226 9.93 17.45 3.36
CA LYS A 226 10.00 18.61 4.24
C LYS A 226 9.01 19.71 3.85
N LYS A 227 8.91 20.01 2.54
CA LYS A 227 7.94 20.97 2.02
C LYS A 227 6.51 20.44 2.17
N LEU A 228 6.26 19.20 1.73
CA LEU A 228 4.93 18.59 1.73
C LEU A 228 4.31 18.49 3.14
N LEU A 229 5.13 18.17 4.13
CA LEU A 229 4.71 17.96 5.53
C LEU A 229 4.82 19.23 6.40
N ASP A 230 4.94 20.42 5.80
CA ASP A 230 4.94 21.68 6.52
C ASP A 230 3.71 21.79 7.44
N PRO A 231 3.89 21.92 8.78
CA PRO A 231 2.78 21.95 9.72
C PRO A 231 1.80 23.10 9.49
N THR A 232 2.24 24.20 8.89
CA THR A 232 1.40 25.37 8.60
C THR A 232 0.44 25.08 7.44
N LYS A 233 0.83 24.23 6.50
CA LYS A 233 0.05 23.85 5.30
C LYS A 233 -0.80 22.61 5.52
N THR A 234 -0.36 21.70 6.38
CA THR A 234 -1.02 20.41 6.65
C THR A 234 -1.96 20.44 7.85
N GLN A 235 -2.33 21.63 8.34
CA GLN A 235 -3.23 21.77 9.48
C GLN A 235 -4.59 21.07 9.22
N GLY A 236 -4.94 20.13 10.10
CA GLY A 236 -6.18 19.36 10.00
C GLY A 236 -6.15 18.19 9.01
N MET A 237 -5.13 18.06 8.17
CA MET A 237 -4.92 16.88 7.35
C MET A 237 -4.52 15.69 8.23
N LYS A 238 -4.91 14.49 7.81
CA LYS A 238 -4.61 13.24 8.52
C LYS A 238 -3.77 12.35 7.62
N PHE A 239 -2.61 11.95 8.13
CA PHE A 239 -1.77 10.95 7.45
C PHE A 239 -1.90 9.60 8.16
N TYR A 240 -2.04 8.55 7.35
CA TYR A 240 -2.16 7.18 7.83
C TYR A 240 -0.81 6.58 8.22
N ASN A 241 0.26 7.13 7.67
CA ASN A 241 1.63 6.77 7.99
C ASN A 241 1.95 6.98 9.47
N ASN A 242 2.84 6.15 10.00
CA ASN A 242 3.36 6.36 11.35
C ASN A 242 4.16 7.68 11.40
N PRO A 243 3.98 8.53 12.43
CA PRO A 243 4.77 9.76 12.58
C PRO A 243 6.28 9.56 12.51
N LEU A 244 6.79 8.43 13.02
CA LEU A 244 8.21 8.10 12.92
C LEU A 244 8.66 7.89 11.47
N TYR A 245 7.82 7.30 10.62
CA TYR A 245 8.10 7.16 9.19
C TYR A 245 8.05 8.51 8.47
N LEU A 246 7.10 9.39 8.83
CA LEU A 246 7.05 10.74 8.27
C LEU A 246 8.31 11.55 8.64
N ASN A 247 8.82 11.41 9.86
CA ASN A 247 10.09 12.03 10.27
C ASN A 247 11.29 11.47 9.50
N PHE A 248 11.28 10.17 9.18
CA PHE A 248 12.30 9.55 8.32
C PHE A 248 12.26 10.14 6.90
N LEU A 249 11.08 10.28 6.30
CA LEU A 249 10.92 10.88 4.97
C LEU A 249 11.46 12.31 4.92
N GLN A 250 11.31 13.07 6.00
CA GLN A 250 11.84 14.43 6.13
C GLN A 250 13.36 14.47 6.43
N GLY A 251 13.99 13.32 6.66
CA GLY A 251 15.39 13.21 7.02
C GLY A 251 15.72 13.61 8.46
N GLU A 252 14.73 13.69 9.33
CA GLU A 252 14.90 13.98 10.76
C GLU A 252 15.40 12.76 11.56
N ARG A 253 15.22 11.57 11.00
CA ARG A 253 15.63 10.30 11.59
C ARG A 253 16.16 9.33 10.55
N GLU A 254 17.05 8.45 10.99
CA GLU A 254 17.56 7.33 10.22
C GLU A 254 17.05 6.02 10.84
N TYR A 255 16.72 5.06 9.99
CA TYR A 255 16.30 3.73 10.40
C TYR A 255 17.06 2.67 9.60
N GLN A 256 17.25 1.51 10.20
CA GLN A 256 17.65 0.32 9.46
C GLN A 256 16.45 -0.26 8.72
N CYS A 257 16.70 -0.82 7.55
CA CYS A 257 15.68 -1.50 6.78
C CYS A 257 15.18 -2.74 7.54
N THR A 258 13.86 -2.92 7.59
CA THR A 258 13.18 -4.06 8.22
C THR A 258 12.17 -4.67 7.24
N ALA A 259 12.59 -4.89 6.00
CA ALA A 259 11.70 -5.31 4.91
C ALA A 259 10.99 -6.65 5.19
N TRP A 260 11.58 -7.53 6.04
CA TRP A 260 10.90 -8.73 6.53
C TRP A 260 9.57 -8.47 7.27
N SER A 261 9.31 -7.23 7.67
CA SER A 261 8.04 -6.88 8.33
C SER A 261 6.86 -6.79 7.36
N ASN A 262 7.13 -6.80 6.07
CA ASN A 262 6.12 -6.66 5.02
C ASN A 262 6.36 -7.68 3.87
N PRO A 263 6.32 -9.00 4.18
CA PRO A 263 6.48 -10.02 3.16
C PRO A 263 5.36 -9.93 2.12
N THR A 264 5.72 -10.15 0.86
CA THR A 264 4.82 -10.05 -0.30
C THR A 264 4.65 -11.41 -0.95
N TYR A 265 3.41 -11.87 -1.08
CA TYR A 265 3.03 -13.08 -1.79
C TYR A 265 2.35 -12.74 -3.10
N THR A 266 2.92 -13.19 -4.19
CA THR A 266 2.45 -12.97 -5.57
C THR A 266 1.92 -14.27 -6.17
N ILE A 267 1.50 -14.23 -7.43
CA ILE A 267 1.15 -15.41 -8.22
C ILE A 267 2.33 -16.40 -8.45
N LEU A 268 3.57 -16.00 -8.12
CA LEU A 268 4.78 -16.81 -8.23
C LEU A 268 5.27 -17.34 -6.87
N GLY A 269 4.71 -16.87 -5.75
CA GLY A 269 5.15 -17.18 -4.40
C GLY A 269 5.64 -15.96 -3.63
N TRP A 270 6.39 -16.16 -2.55
CA TRP A 270 6.96 -15.09 -1.73
C TRP A 270 8.09 -14.39 -2.45
N ARG A 271 8.01 -13.07 -2.60
CA ARG A 271 9.10 -12.24 -3.16
C ARG A 271 10.29 -12.21 -2.21
N LYS A 272 11.46 -12.55 -2.70
CA LYS A 272 12.70 -12.54 -1.93
C LYS A 272 13.72 -11.62 -2.63
N PRO A 273 14.36 -10.69 -1.94
CA PRO A 273 14.34 -10.51 -0.48
C PRO A 273 13.14 -9.72 0.04
N CYS A 274 12.49 -8.86 -0.75
CA CYS A 274 11.41 -7.98 -0.29
C CYS A 274 10.56 -7.42 -1.44
N TYR A 275 9.55 -6.62 -1.11
CA TYR A 275 8.61 -6.03 -2.06
C TYR A 275 9.28 -5.25 -3.22
N PRO A 276 10.24 -4.32 -2.98
CA PRO A 276 10.88 -3.60 -4.07
C PRO A 276 11.89 -4.44 -4.85
N LEU A 277 12.68 -5.25 -4.16
CA LEU A 277 13.71 -6.10 -4.75
C LEU A 277 13.16 -7.52 -4.88
N ALA A 278 13.07 -8.06 -6.07
CA ALA A 278 12.59 -9.41 -6.31
C ALA A 278 13.59 -10.18 -7.16
N ASP A 279 14.68 -10.60 -6.52
CA ASP A 279 15.68 -11.44 -7.18
C ASP A 279 15.11 -12.83 -7.50
N GLU A 280 14.25 -13.34 -6.62
CA GLU A 280 13.62 -14.66 -6.75
C GLU A 280 12.26 -14.73 -6.03
N HIS A 281 11.52 -15.83 -6.29
CA HIS A 281 10.32 -16.19 -5.56
C HIS A 281 10.52 -17.53 -4.87
N VAL A 282 10.15 -17.61 -3.59
CA VAL A 282 10.25 -18.82 -2.77
C VAL A 282 8.87 -19.29 -2.32
N GLN A 283 8.77 -20.56 -1.91
CA GLN A 283 7.49 -21.14 -1.50
C GLN A 283 7.31 -21.13 0.03
N ASP A 284 8.39 -21.00 0.80
CA ASP A 284 8.38 -20.96 2.26
C ASP A 284 8.67 -19.54 2.76
N VAL A 285 7.74 -18.98 3.51
CA VAL A 285 7.90 -17.62 4.07
C VAL A 285 9.06 -17.52 5.07
N ASP A 286 9.44 -18.61 5.72
CA ASP A 286 10.52 -18.59 6.71
C ASP A 286 11.87 -18.31 6.07
N GLU A 287 12.06 -18.57 4.77
CA GLU A 287 13.26 -18.16 4.02
C GLU A 287 13.46 -16.63 4.04
N LEU A 288 12.38 -15.84 4.12
CA LEU A 288 12.46 -14.38 4.22
C LEU A 288 12.97 -13.89 5.59
N TYR A 289 13.05 -14.77 6.57
CA TYR A 289 13.47 -14.43 7.94
C TYR A 289 14.88 -14.90 8.28
N GLU A 290 15.55 -15.58 7.34
CA GLU A 290 16.91 -16.07 7.53
C GLU A 290 17.90 -14.94 7.80
N ALA A 291 18.86 -15.20 8.70
CA ALA A 291 19.83 -14.19 9.12
C ALA A 291 20.77 -13.78 7.98
N ASP A 292 21.19 -14.76 7.20
CA ASP A 292 22.18 -14.60 6.14
C ASP A 292 21.65 -13.78 4.96
N LEU A 293 20.32 -13.91 4.67
CA LEU A 293 19.65 -13.06 3.70
C LEU A 293 19.86 -11.57 4.04
N TRP A 294 19.65 -11.21 5.30
CA TRP A 294 19.72 -9.81 5.76
C TRP A 294 21.12 -9.31 6.11
N GLN A 295 22.15 -10.16 5.92
CA GLN A 295 23.55 -9.72 5.83
C GLN A 295 23.89 -9.19 4.43
N LYS A 296 23.22 -9.75 3.39
CA LYS A 296 23.41 -9.35 1.99
C LYS A 296 22.63 -8.07 1.64
N TYR A 297 21.43 -7.93 2.15
CA TYR A 297 20.51 -6.83 1.81
C TYR A 297 20.29 -5.88 2.97
N GLY A 298 19.97 -4.61 2.69
CA GLY A 298 19.66 -3.60 3.69
C GLY A 298 20.36 -2.27 3.43
N VAL A 299 20.23 -1.31 4.34
CA VAL A 299 20.82 0.01 4.19
C VAL A 299 22.35 -0.08 4.11
N GLY A 300 22.94 0.51 3.06
CA GLY A 300 24.37 0.47 2.79
C GLY A 300 24.87 -0.88 2.28
N LYS A 301 23.98 -1.69 1.78
CA LYS A 301 24.22 -2.94 1.08
C LYS A 301 23.61 -2.77 -0.31
N ASP A 302 24.39 -2.43 -1.29
CA ASP A 302 23.98 -2.30 -2.69
C ASP A 302 24.29 -3.60 -3.43
#